data_67823c5499db447a3e194403d69a85e7
#
_entry.id   67823c5499db447a3e194403d69a85e7
#
_cell.length_a   1.000
_cell.length_b   1.000
_cell.length_c   1.000
_cell.angle_alpha   90.00
_cell.angle_beta   90.00
_cell.angle_gamma   90.00
#
_symmetry.space_group_name_H-M   'P 1'
#
loop_
_entity.id
_entity.type
_entity.pdbx_description
1 polymer ?
#
loop_
_entity_poly.entity_id
_entity_poly.type
_entity_poly.pdbx_seq_one_letter_code
_entity_poly.pdbx_strand_id
1 'polypeptide(L)'
;PPGCAASTQTEYMYGPYPEQLPSDSTPLYIWNVPLSILILEFVCVSAPALFIPMQLLFSLSVWLRLGQKRVTYRNVLENENRNAVYMCIQENPGIHMEALSRVLGMNIGTTRYHVEVLCRVGKVSPEQNSGGVSYFVNADPFSDLERKIAGYLHDHQKSRILRFVLQHPGCTRKDIAFRLIMSGPNVTCHMRSLIRDGIIRNERDGRNMR
;
A
#
# COMPACT_ATOMS: atom_id res chain seq x y z
N PRO A 1 -72.46 -5.81 -17.94
CA PRO A 1 -72.56 -4.40 -18.14
C PRO A 1 -71.32 -3.71 -17.66
N PRO A 2 -70.91 -2.74 -18.38
CA PRO A 2 -69.56 -2.26 -18.42
C PRO A 2 -69.37 -0.95 -17.68
N GLY A 3 -68.22 -0.76 -17.12
CA GLY A 3 -67.78 0.51 -16.55
C GLY A 3 -66.78 1.19 -17.46
N CYS A 4 -67.18 2.34 -17.98
CA CYS A 4 -66.32 3.22 -18.76
C CYS A 4 -65.25 3.87 -17.87
N ALA A 5 -64.03 3.71 -18.23
CA ALA A 5 -62.94 4.50 -17.70
C ALA A 5 -62.82 5.80 -18.50
N ALA A 6 -63.04 6.94 -17.84
CA ALA A 6 -62.87 8.27 -18.41
C ALA A 6 -61.36 8.61 -18.47
N SER A 7 -60.87 8.84 -19.69
CA SER A 7 -59.56 9.41 -19.94
C SER A 7 -59.61 10.92 -19.65
N THR A 8 -58.96 11.35 -18.59
CA THR A 8 -58.68 12.78 -18.35
C THR A 8 -57.59 13.26 -19.30
N GLN A 9 -58.00 13.91 -20.38
CA GLN A 9 -57.11 14.74 -21.18
C GLN A 9 -56.80 16.01 -20.38
N THR A 10 -55.57 16.17 -19.95
CA THR A 10 -55.07 17.45 -19.45
C THR A 10 -54.84 18.37 -20.65
N GLU A 11 -55.83 19.21 -20.86
CA GLU A 11 -55.77 20.32 -21.81
C GLU A 11 -54.76 21.35 -21.33
N TYR A 12 -53.59 21.41 -21.99
CA TYR A 12 -52.60 22.48 -21.76
C TYR A 12 -53.17 23.79 -22.31
N MET A 13 -53.66 24.62 -21.40
CA MET A 13 -54.04 25.99 -21.71
C MET A 13 -52.80 26.77 -22.13
N TYR A 14 -52.61 26.95 -23.44
CA TYR A 14 -51.72 27.96 -23.98
C TYR A 14 -52.31 29.32 -23.67
N GLY A 15 -51.77 30.00 -22.65
CA GLY A 15 -52.04 31.40 -22.42
C GLY A 15 -51.57 32.24 -23.61
N PRO A 16 -52.26 33.37 -23.89
CA PRO A 16 -51.88 34.22 -25.02
C PRO A 16 -50.41 34.67 -24.80
N TYR A 17 -49.62 34.49 -25.83
CA TYR A 17 -48.26 35.04 -25.87
C TYR A 17 -48.33 36.55 -25.65
N PRO A 18 -47.51 37.13 -24.77
CA PRO A 18 -47.42 38.57 -24.70
C PRO A 18 -46.84 39.12 -26.02
N GLU A 19 -47.72 39.65 -26.86
CA GLU A 19 -47.43 40.22 -28.15
C GLU A 19 -46.90 41.66 -28.05
N GLN A 20 -45.84 41.81 -27.17
CA GLN A 20 -45.05 43.05 -27.22
C GLN A 20 -43.66 42.75 -26.64
N LEU A 21 -42.73 42.32 -27.50
CA LEU A 21 -41.33 42.61 -27.27
C LEU A 21 -41.19 44.13 -27.17
N PRO A 22 -40.58 44.66 -26.10
CA PRO A 22 -40.30 46.08 -26.04
C PRO A 22 -39.35 46.42 -27.18
N SER A 23 -39.84 47.27 -28.08
CA SER A 23 -39.11 47.79 -29.23
C SER A 23 -38.10 48.89 -28.88
N ASP A 24 -37.57 48.80 -27.62
CA ASP A 24 -36.46 49.65 -27.17
C ASP A 24 -35.14 48.89 -27.31
N SER A 25 -34.82 48.44 -28.52
CA SER A 25 -33.49 48.12 -28.92
C SER A 25 -32.71 49.43 -29.12
N THR A 26 -32.29 50.03 -28.03
CA THR A 26 -31.30 51.12 -28.13
C THR A 26 -30.05 50.50 -28.79
N PRO A 27 -29.54 51.06 -29.88
CA PRO A 27 -28.38 50.53 -30.54
C PRO A 27 -27.22 50.55 -29.53
N LEU A 28 -26.70 49.36 -29.21
CA LEU A 28 -25.54 49.20 -28.32
C LEU A 28 -24.33 49.77 -29.04
N TYR A 29 -24.00 51.01 -28.75
CA TYR A 29 -22.71 51.59 -29.14
C TYR A 29 -21.61 51.03 -28.29
N ILE A 30 -20.47 50.70 -28.91
CA ILE A 30 -19.23 50.20 -28.22
C ILE A 30 -18.86 51.04 -26.99
N TRP A 31 -19.19 52.34 -27.04
CA TRP A 31 -18.90 53.29 -25.95
C TRP A 31 -19.81 53.14 -24.71
N ASN A 32 -20.91 52.40 -24.83
CA ASN A 32 -21.84 52.15 -23.73
C ASN A 32 -21.55 50.79 -23.02
N VAL A 33 -20.57 50.02 -23.53
CA VAL A 33 -20.20 48.76 -22.92
C VAL A 33 -19.29 49.06 -21.73
N PRO A 34 -19.59 48.56 -20.52
CA PRO A 34 -18.74 48.76 -19.37
C PRO A 34 -17.33 48.21 -19.62
N LEU A 35 -16.32 48.96 -19.21
CA LEU A 35 -14.91 48.67 -19.42
C LEU A 35 -14.52 47.23 -18.99
N SER A 36 -15.20 46.70 -17.96
CA SER A 36 -15.01 45.34 -17.46
C SER A 36 -15.35 44.26 -18.51
N ILE A 37 -16.37 44.51 -19.35
CA ILE A 37 -16.76 43.56 -20.43
C ILE A 37 -15.74 43.65 -21.57
N LEU A 38 -15.28 44.86 -21.95
CA LEU A 38 -14.22 45.01 -22.95
C LEU A 38 -12.90 44.36 -22.54
N ILE A 39 -12.53 44.50 -21.26
CA ILE A 39 -11.34 43.85 -20.73
C ILE A 39 -11.51 42.31 -20.74
N LEU A 40 -12.69 41.80 -20.36
CA LEU A 40 -13.01 40.38 -20.38
C LEU A 40 -12.94 39.84 -21.81
N GLU A 41 -13.49 40.54 -22.76
CA GLU A 41 -13.52 40.14 -24.20
C GLU A 41 -12.08 40.19 -24.77
N PHE A 42 -11.29 41.22 -24.44
CA PHE A 42 -9.91 41.32 -24.84
C PHE A 42 -9.05 40.16 -24.25
N VAL A 43 -9.28 39.80 -22.98
CA VAL A 43 -8.66 38.66 -22.35
C VAL A 43 -9.09 37.36 -23.03
N CYS A 44 -10.35 37.18 -23.32
CA CYS A 44 -10.85 35.99 -24.03
C CYS A 44 -10.31 35.86 -25.46
N VAL A 45 -10.13 36.97 -26.19
CA VAL A 45 -9.55 36.95 -27.55
C VAL A 45 -8.04 36.76 -27.52
N SER A 46 -7.34 37.35 -26.55
CA SER A 46 -5.89 37.17 -26.37
C SER A 46 -5.50 35.85 -25.68
N ALA A 47 -6.44 35.23 -24.94
CA ALA A 47 -6.22 33.95 -24.22
C ALA A 47 -5.79 32.78 -25.11
N PRO A 48 -6.20 32.64 -26.39
CA PRO A 48 -5.71 31.57 -27.24
C PRO A 48 -4.21 31.54 -27.41
N ALA A 49 -3.55 32.71 -27.42
CA ALA A 49 -2.09 32.78 -27.53
C ALA A 49 -1.37 32.21 -26.31
N LEU A 50 -1.97 32.32 -25.13
CA LEU A 50 -1.46 31.72 -23.86
C LEU A 50 -1.99 30.29 -23.63
N PHE A 51 -3.17 30.01 -24.14
CA PHE A 51 -3.84 28.73 -23.96
C PHE A 51 -3.13 27.59 -24.69
N ILE A 52 -2.62 27.84 -25.89
CA ILE A 52 -1.88 26.86 -26.71
C ILE A 52 -0.63 26.36 -25.99
N PRO A 53 0.31 27.20 -25.51
CA PRO A 53 1.49 26.72 -24.82
C PRO A 53 1.16 26.04 -23.49
N MET A 54 0.13 26.51 -22.78
CA MET A 54 -0.31 25.89 -21.52
C MET A 54 -0.92 24.50 -21.76
N GLN A 55 -1.69 24.33 -22.83
CA GLN A 55 -2.25 23.05 -23.23
C GLN A 55 -1.17 22.06 -23.70
N LEU A 56 -0.13 22.54 -24.39
CA LEU A 56 1.02 21.73 -24.74
C LEU A 56 1.81 21.27 -23.52
N LEU A 57 2.04 22.14 -22.54
CA LEU A 57 2.68 21.79 -21.28
C LEU A 57 1.86 20.80 -20.47
N PHE A 58 0.52 20.97 -20.43
CA PHE A 58 -0.38 20.05 -19.79
C PHE A 58 -0.38 18.68 -20.47
N SER A 59 -0.52 18.64 -21.81
CA SER A 59 -0.49 17.40 -22.58
C SER A 59 0.86 16.68 -22.45
N LEU A 60 1.97 17.43 -22.46
CA LEU A 60 3.30 16.89 -22.23
C LEU A 60 3.43 16.29 -20.82
N SER A 61 2.93 16.97 -19.80
CA SER A 61 2.95 16.46 -18.42
C SER A 61 2.10 15.21 -18.24
N VAL A 62 0.96 15.13 -18.91
CA VAL A 62 0.11 13.93 -18.96
C VAL A 62 0.82 12.81 -19.70
N TRP A 63 1.47 13.12 -20.84
CA TRP A 63 2.20 12.13 -21.63
C TRP A 63 3.38 11.55 -20.88
N LEU A 64 4.15 12.39 -20.17
CA LEU A 64 5.25 11.95 -19.30
C LEU A 64 4.77 11.04 -18.16
N ARG A 65 3.58 11.29 -17.60
CA ARG A 65 2.99 10.44 -16.56
C ARG A 65 2.44 9.12 -17.10
N LEU A 66 1.85 9.15 -18.29
CA LEU A 66 1.31 7.95 -18.96
C LEU A 66 2.41 7.06 -19.52
N GLY A 67 3.57 7.64 -19.90
CA GLY A 67 4.72 6.90 -20.40
C GLY A 67 5.49 6.11 -19.33
N GLN A 68 5.20 6.28 -18.06
CA GLN A 68 5.83 5.48 -17.01
C GLN A 68 5.29 4.04 -17.03
N LYS A 69 6.16 3.10 -17.32
CA LYS A 69 5.88 1.65 -17.31
C LYS A 69 5.33 1.29 -15.93
N ARG A 70 4.04 1.08 -15.80
CA ARG A 70 3.44 0.63 -14.54
C ARG A 70 3.97 -0.76 -14.23
N VAL A 71 4.58 -0.91 -13.05
CA VAL A 71 4.99 -2.21 -12.56
C VAL A 71 3.73 -3.02 -12.26
N THR A 72 3.54 -4.11 -13.02
CA THR A 72 2.38 -5.01 -12.92
C THR A 72 2.87 -6.40 -12.49
N TYR A 73 1.96 -7.24 -12.02
CA TYR A 73 2.26 -8.62 -11.62
C TYR A 73 3.05 -9.43 -12.67
N ARG A 74 2.82 -9.15 -13.97
CA ARG A 74 3.48 -9.86 -15.08
C ARG A 74 4.92 -9.40 -15.33
N ASN A 75 5.20 -8.09 -15.20
CA ASN A 75 6.50 -7.50 -15.54
C ASN A 75 7.36 -7.15 -14.31
N VAL A 76 6.86 -7.47 -13.10
CA VAL A 76 7.56 -7.12 -11.85
C VAL A 76 8.93 -7.78 -11.74
N LEU A 77 9.11 -8.99 -12.28
CA LEU A 77 10.35 -9.76 -12.23
C LEU A 77 11.28 -9.53 -13.44
N GLU A 78 10.94 -8.66 -14.40
CA GLU A 78 11.83 -8.29 -15.51
C GLU A 78 13.09 -7.51 -15.05
N ASN A 79 13.02 -6.89 -13.87
CA ASN A 79 14.17 -6.22 -13.29
C ASN A 79 15.05 -7.22 -12.53
N GLU A 80 16.31 -7.36 -12.92
CA GLU A 80 17.25 -8.35 -12.37
C GLU A 80 17.37 -8.26 -10.84
N ASN A 81 17.57 -7.05 -10.30
CA ASN A 81 17.72 -6.86 -8.86
C ASN A 81 16.44 -7.26 -8.12
N ARG A 82 15.27 -6.98 -8.66
CA ARG A 82 14.00 -7.34 -8.07
C ARG A 82 13.72 -8.83 -8.15
N ASN A 83 14.12 -9.46 -9.25
CA ASN A 83 14.07 -10.90 -9.38
C ASN A 83 15.01 -11.58 -8.39
N ALA A 84 16.24 -11.07 -8.22
CA ALA A 84 17.17 -11.58 -7.20
C ALA A 84 16.59 -11.47 -5.78
N VAL A 85 15.95 -10.35 -5.45
CA VAL A 85 15.22 -10.19 -4.17
C VAL A 85 14.12 -11.23 -4.02
N TYR A 86 13.30 -11.45 -5.05
CA TYR A 86 12.22 -12.42 -5.02
C TYR A 86 12.74 -13.85 -4.83
N MET A 87 13.75 -14.26 -5.59
CA MET A 87 14.36 -15.59 -5.49
C MET A 87 15.00 -15.82 -4.12
N CYS A 88 15.70 -14.81 -3.58
CA CYS A 88 16.30 -14.91 -2.25
C CYS A 88 15.24 -15.10 -1.15
N ILE A 89 14.08 -14.43 -1.24
CA ILE A 89 12.96 -14.63 -0.30
C ILE A 89 12.36 -16.02 -0.47
N GLN A 90 12.27 -16.52 -1.70
CA GLN A 90 11.73 -17.85 -2.00
C GLN A 90 12.63 -18.96 -1.44
N GLU A 91 13.95 -18.82 -1.54
CA GLU A 91 14.93 -19.76 -0.99
C GLU A 91 15.06 -19.68 0.54
N ASN A 92 14.73 -18.51 1.13
CA ASN A 92 14.85 -18.24 2.56
C ASN A 92 13.53 -17.65 3.11
N PRO A 93 12.46 -18.44 3.23
CA PRO A 93 11.18 -17.98 3.75
C PRO A 93 11.32 -17.42 5.17
N GLY A 94 10.78 -16.24 5.42
CA GLY A 94 10.87 -15.56 6.71
C GLY A 94 12.12 -14.71 6.91
N ILE A 95 12.91 -14.48 5.86
CA ILE A 95 14.10 -13.63 5.92
C ILE A 95 13.75 -12.18 6.30
N HIS A 96 14.59 -11.55 7.12
CA HIS A 96 14.45 -10.15 7.51
C HIS A 96 15.17 -9.22 6.54
N MET A 97 14.75 -7.94 6.48
CA MET A 97 15.28 -6.93 5.57
C MET A 97 16.82 -6.81 5.61
N GLU A 98 17.40 -6.82 6.80
CA GLU A 98 18.85 -6.69 6.99
C GLU A 98 19.62 -7.91 6.45
N ALA A 99 19.09 -9.11 6.70
CA ALA A 99 19.68 -10.35 6.19
C ALA A 99 19.59 -10.41 4.67
N LEU A 100 18.45 -10.02 4.11
CA LEU A 100 18.21 -9.94 2.66
C LEU A 100 19.18 -8.96 1.98
N SER A 101 19.36 -7.75 2.52
CA SER A 101 20.33 -6.75 2.05
C SER A 101 21.76 -7.29 2.08
N ARG A 102 22.14 -8.01 3.15
CA ARG A 102 23.47 -8.59 3.30
C ARG A 102 23.73 -9.72 2.31
N VAL A 103 22.78 -10.64 2.15
CA VAL A 103 22.90 -11.78 1.22
C VAL A 103 23.04 -11.30 -0.23
N LEU A 104 22.27 -10.28 -0.60
CA LEU A 104 22.28 -9.74 -1.97
C LEU A 104 23.39 -8.72 -2.20
N GLY A 105 24.13 -8.28 -1.18
CA GLY A 105 25.15 -7.24 -1.30
C GLY A 105 24.60 -5.88 -1.71
N MET A 106 23.28 -5.66 -1.55
CA MET A 106 22.62 -4.42 -1.95
C MET A 106 22.46 -3.47 -0.76
N ASN A 107 22.42 -2.15 -1.04
CA ASN A 107 22.06 -1.17 -0.03
C ASN A 107 20.64 -1.44 0.51
N ILE A 108 20.45 -1.29 1.82
CA ILE A 108 19.18 -1.54 2.50
C ILE A 108 18.01 -0.71 1.95
N GLY A 109 18.29 0.52 1.49
CA GLY A 109 17.28 1.38 0.85
C GLY A 109 16.82 0.82 -0.50
N THR A 110 17.76 0.33 -1.32
CA THR A 110 17.46 -0.32 -2.60
C THR A 110 16.69 -1.62 -2.39
N THR A 111 17.14 -2.44 -1.44
CA THR A 111 16.45 -3.68 -1.08
C THR A 111 15.01 -3.41 -0.63
N ARG A 112 14.83 -2.41 0.25
CA ARG A 112 13.51 -1.99 0.72
C ARG A 112 12.59 -1.57 -0.42
N TYR A 113 13.08 -0.75 -1.34
CA TYR A 113 12.31 -0.33 -2.51
C TYR A 113 11.83 -1.55 -3.34
N HIS A 114 12.71 -2.51 -3.61
CA HIS A 114 12.34 -3.70 -4.38
C HIS A 114 11.33 -4.58 -3.64
N VAL A 115 11.51 -4.78 -2.33
CA VAL A 115 10.56 -5.52 -1.49
C VAL A 115 9.20 -4.83 -1.44
N GLU A 116 9.15 -3.51 -1.27
CA GLU A 116 7.89 -2.75 -1.27
C GLU A 116 7.15 -2.88 -2.61
N VAL A 117 7.87 -2.85 -3.73
CA VAL A 117 7.27 -3.08 -5.05
C VAL A 117 6.71 -4.49 -5.16
N LEU A 118 7.42 -5.52 -4.70
CA LEU A 118 6.95 -6.91 -4.68
C LEU A 118 5.73 -7.11 -3.78
N CYS A 119 5.71 -6.46 -2.61
CA CYS A 119 4.56 -6.46 -1.71
C CYS A 119 3.35 -5.76 -2.34
N ARG A 120 3.54 -4.59 -2.96
CA ARG A 120 2.46 -3.83 -3.63
C ARG A 120 1.81 -4.62 -4.76
N VAL A 121 2.59 -5.41 -5.48
CA VAL A 121 2.11 -6.26 -6.58
C VAL A 121 1.56 -7.60 -6.06
N GLY A 122 1.71 -7.90 -4.77
CA GLY A 122 1.20 -9.14 -4.16
C GLY A 122 2.04 -10.37 -4.47
N LYS A 123 3.32 -10.23 -4.81
CA LYS A 123 4.26 -11.36 -4.96
C LYS A 123 4.86 -11.80 -3.62
N VAL A 124 5.03 -10.86 -2.71
CA VAL A 124 5.61 -11.06 -1.38
C VAL A 124 4.64 -10.53 -0.33
N SER A 125 4.53 -11.21 0.79
CA SER A 125 3.77 -10.74 1.95
C SER A 125 4.71 -10.50 3.14
N PRO A 126 4.57 -9.34 3.81
CA PRO A 126 5.24 -9.09 5.07
C PRO A 126 4.46 -9.74 6.21
N GLU A 127 5.15 -10.37 7.14
CA GLU A 127 4.61 -10.90 8.39
C GLU A 127 5.25 -10.17 9.57
N GLN A 128 4.42 -9.54 10.40
CA GLN A 128 4.88 -8.80 11.57
C GLN A 128 4.93 -9.72 12.79
N ASN A 129 6.13 -10.00 13.27
CA ASN A 129 6.37 -10.75 14.49
C ASN A 129 6.90 -9.83 15.60
N SER A 130 6.90 -10.34 16.84
CA SER A 130 7.58 -9.66 17.96
C SER A 130 9.10 -9.48 17.73
N GLY A 131 9.66 -10.14 16.72
CA GLY A 131 11.06 -10.05 16.31
C GLY A 131 11.34 -9.05 15.19
N GLY A 132 10.33 -8.48 14.58
CA GLY A 132 10.43 -7.62 13.41
C GLY A 132 9.58 -8.09 12.23
N VAL A 133 9.86 -7.55 11.06
CA VAL A 133 9.16 -7.92 9.82
C VAL A 133 9.92 -9.01 9.09
N SER A 134 9.23 -10.10 8.79
CA SER A 134 9.70 -11.22 7.97
C SER A 134 8.98 -11.23 6.63
N TYR A 135 9.63 -11.70 5.58
CA TYR A 135 9.08 -11.69 4.24
C TYR A 135 8.88 -13.11 3.71
N PHE A 136 7.74 -13.34 3.05
CA PHE A 136 7.33 -14.62 2.46
C PHE A 136 6.81 -14.42 1.04
N VAL A 137 6.96 -15.43 0.20
CA VAL A 137 6.29 -15.46 -1.10
C VAL A 137 4.81 -15.80 -0.90
N ASN A 138 3.90 -15.10 -1.58
CA ASN A 138 2.46 -15.31 -1.40
C ASN A 138 1.96 -16.72 -1.84
N ALA A 139 2.76 -17.46 -2.59
CA ALA A 139 2.44 -18.82 -3.01
C ALA A 139 2.88 -19.91 -2.00
N ASP A 140 3.50 -19.53 -0.89
CA ASP A 140 4.01 -20.48 0.09
C ASP A 140 2.87 -21.08 0.92
N PRO A 141 2.85 -22.43 1.08
CA PRO A 141 1.80 -23.14 1.79
C PRO A 141 1.91 -23.07 3.32
N PHE A 142 2.74 -22.20 3.85
CA PHE A 142 2.99 -22.10 5.30
C PHE A 142 1.76 -21.58 6.05
N SER A 143 1.41 -22.26 7.13
CA SER A 143 0.45 -21.78 8.12
C SER A 143 0.99 -20.54 8.88
N ASP A 144 0.12 -19.79 9.53
CA ASP A 144 0.51 -18.60 10.30
C ASP A 144 1.56 -18.92 11.39
N LEU A 145 1.45 -20.10 12.01
CA LEU A 145 2.42 -20.53 13.02
C LEU A 145 3.78 -20.85 12.40
N GLU A 146 3.81 -21.56 11.28
CA GLU A 146 5.04 -21.89 10.55
C GLU A 146 5.75 -20.63 10.05
N ARG A 147 5.00 -19.64 9.56
CA ARG A 147 5.56 -18.33 9.19
C ARG A 147 6.22 -17.62 10.36
N LYS A 148 5.58 -17.61 11.53
CA LYS A 148 6.18 -17.04 12.75
C LYS A 148 7.45 -17.76 13.14
N ILE A 149 7.43 -19.10 13.15
CA ILE A 149 8.61 -19.92 13.48
C ILE A 149 9.74 -19.66 12.48
N ALA A 150 9.48 -19.65 11.18
CA ALA A 150 10.47 -19.37 10.14
C ALA A 150 11.14 -18.01 10.35
N GLY A 151 10.36 -16.95 10.64
CA GLY A 151 10.93 -15.65 10.97
C GLY A 151 11.87 -15.66 12.19
N TYR A 152 11.54 -16.45 13.21
CA TYR A 152 12.40 -16.60 14.39
C TYR A 152 13.67 -17.41 14.13
N LEU A 153 13.65 -18.33 13.19
CA LEU A 153 14.85 -19.11 12.83
C LEU A 153 15.92 -18.27 12.14
N HIS A 154 15.56 -17.17 11.50
CA HIS A 154 16.51 -16.21 10.92
C HIS A 154 17.15 -15.27 11.96
N ASP A 155 16.57 -15.14 13.16
CA ASP A 155 17.19 -14.43 14.28
C ASP A 155 18.14 -15.37 15.04
N HIS A 156 19.44 -15.09 14.99
CA HIS A 156 20.47 -15.93 15.59
C HIS A 156 20.24 -16.23 17.07
N GLN A 157 19.82 -15.24 17.86
CA GLN A 157 19.62 -15.43 19.31
C GLN A 157 18.37 -16.25 19.60
N LYS A 158 17.28 -15.93 18.92
CA LYS A 158 16.00 -16.62 19.12
C LYS A 158 16.02 -18.05 18.57
N SER A 159 16.71 -18.29 17.45
CA SER A 159 16.87 -19.63 16.91
C SER A 159 17.65 -20.54 17.85
N ARG A 160 18.69 -20.02 18.52
CA ARG A 160 19.43 -20.78 19.54
C ARG A 160 18.56 -21.15 20.74
N ILE A 161 17.76 -20.19 21.23
CA ILE A 161 16.81 -20.44 22.34
C ILE A 161 15.77 -21.46 21.92
N LEU A 162 15.16 -21.28 20.74
CA LEU A 162 14.10 -22.17 20.24
C LEU A 162 14.61 -23.61 20.09
N ARG A 163 15.79 -23.79 19.49
CA ARG A 163 16.42 -25.11 19.37
C ARG A 163 16.70 -25.74 20.72
N PHE A 164 17.22 -24.97 21.70
CA PHE A 164 17.51 -25.48 23.03
C PHE A 164 16.22 -25.91 23.77
N VAL A 165 15.15 -25.12 23.70
CA VAL A 165 13.86 -25.46 24.32
C VAL A 165 13.24 -26.71 23.68
N LEU A 166 13.34 -26.87 22.35
CA LEU A 166 12.89 -28.08 21.66
C LEU A 166 13.65 -29.35 22.09
N GLN A 167 14.94 -29.22 22.35
CA GLN A 167 15.79 -30.34 22.82
C GLN A 167 15.60 -30.65 24.30
N HIS A 168 15.23 -29.66 25.12
CA HIS A 168 15.08 -29.75 26.55
C HIS A 168 13.73 -29.21 27.03
N PRO A 169 12.62 -29.92 26.77
CA PRO A 169 11.30 -29.51 27.22
C PRO A 169 11.25 -29.34 28.73
N GLY A 170 10.63 -28.27 29.21
CA GLY A 170 10.56 -27.97 30.65
C GLY A 170 11.81 -27.32 31.25
N CYS A 171 12.77 -26.89 30.43
CA CYS A 171 13.94 -26.16 30.93
C CYS A 171 13.54 -24.79 31.51
N THR A 172 14.28 -24.35 32.52
CA THR A 172 14.06 -23.03 33.13
C THR A 172 14.84 -21.94 32.42
N ARG A 173 14.41 -20.66 32.59
CA ARG A 173 15.15 -19.52 32.05
C ARG A 173 16.59 -19.45 32.52
N LYS A 174 16.90 -19.97 33.74
CA LYS A 174 18.26 -20.07 34.28
C LYS A 174 19.09 -21.06 33.49
N ASP A 175 18.50 -22.22 33.15
CA ASP A 175 19.19 -23.26 32.36
C ASP A 175 19.54 -22.73 30.97
N ILE A 176 18.59 -22.02 30.32
CA ILE A 176 18.81 -21.38 29.03
C ILE A 176 19.93 -20.34 29.10
N ALA A 177 19.90 -19.46 30.11
CA ALA A 177 20.94 -18.44 30.31
C ALA A 177 22.32 -19.06 30.51
N PHE A 178 22.41 -20.09 31.33
CA PHE A 178 23.65 -20.80 31.62
C PHE A 178 24.19 -21.54 30.40
N ARG A 179 23.35 -22.33 29.74
CA ARG A 179 23.80 -23.19 28.62
C ARG A 179 24.12 -22.40 27.35
N LEU A 180 23.38 -21.35 27.08
CA LEU A 180 23.58 -20.51 25.87
C LEU A 180 24.56 -19.35 26.12
N ILE A 181 25.06 -19.20 27.36
CA ILE A 181 25.97 -18.10 27.77
C ILE A 181 25.32 -16.74 27.43
N MET A 182 24.08 -16.58 27.87
CA MET A 182 23.28 -15.35 27.63
C MET A 182 22.94 -14.68 28.95
N SER A 183 22.85 -13.35 28.94
CA SER A 183 22.37 -12.63 30.13
C SER A 183 20.90 -12.96 30.42
N GLY A 184 20.55 -13.08 31.71
CA GLY A 184 19.18 -13.35 32.15
C GLY A 184 18.13 -12.40 31.59
N PRO A 185 18.36 -11.07 31.55
CA PRO A 185 17.47 -10.11 30.91
C PRO A 185 17.21 -10.40 29.40
N ASN A 186 18.27 -10.75 28.65
CA ASN A 186 18.14 -11.08 27.22
C ASN A 186 17.30 -12.33 27.01
N VAL A 187 17.58 -13.41 27.77
CA VAL A 187 16.74 -14.63 27.73
C VAL A 187 15.28 -14.29 28.03
N THR A 188 15.04 -13.48 29.08
CA THR A 188 13.69 -13.09 29.47
C THR A 188 12.99 -12.30 28.35
N CYS A 189 13.69 -11.40 27.69
CA CYS A 189 13.17 -10.62 26.57
C CYS A 189 12.77 -11.51 25.39
N HIS A 190 13.69 -12.40 24.96
CA HIS A 190 13.44 -13.32 23.86
C HIS A 190 12.34 -14.34 24.17
N MET A 191 12.34 -14.93 25.37
CA MET A 191 11.28 -15.82 25.82
C MET A 191 9.91 -15.16 25.85
N ARG A 192 9.82 -13.88 26.28
CA ARG A 192 8.57 -13.11 26.27
C ARG A 192 8.03 -12.93 24.85
N SER A 193 8.90 -12.69 23.87
CA SER A 193 8.51 -12.60 22.46
C SER A 193 7.95 -13.92 21.95
N LEU A 194 8.62 -15.04 22.21
CA LEU A 194 8.19 -16.38 21.79
C LEU A 194 6.87 -16.82 22.44
N ILE A 195 6.66 -16.44 23.71
CA ILE A 195 5.41 -16.72 24.44
C ILE A 195 4.27 -15.87 23.88
N ARG A 196 4.52 -14.58 23.63
CA ARG A 196 3.50 -13.65 23.09
C ARG A 196 2.99 -14.09 21.71
N ASP A 197 3.89 -14.62 20.88
CA ASP A 197 3.55 -15.10 19.54
C ASP A 197 3.01 -16.55 19.55
N GLY A 198 2.89 -17.15 20.73
CA GLY A 198 2.25 -18.46 20.93
C GLY A 198 3.11 -19.66 20.52
N ILE A 199 4.43 -19.45 20.29
CA ILE A 199 5.36 -20.50 19.87
C ILE A 199 5.74 -21.39 21.06
N ILE A 200 5.89 -20.82 22.25
CA ILE A 200 6.25 -21.50 23.49
C ILE A 200 5.18 -21.22 24.54
N ARG A 201 4.79 -22.23 25.29
CA ARG A 201 3.95 -22.10 26.47
C ARG A 201 4.84 -22.03 27.71
N ASN A 202 4.46 -21.17 28.63
CA ASN A 202 5.13 -21.01 29.90
C ASN A 202 4.27 -21.66 31.01
N GLU A 203 4.84 -22.60 31.75
CA GLU A 203 4.18 -23.25 32.87
C GLU A 203 4.85 -22.83 34.18
N ARG A 204 4.03 -22.67 35.22
CA ARG A 204 4.53 -22.40 36.57
C ARG A 204 4.69 -23.72 37.32
N ASP A 205 5.91 -23.97 37.75
CA ASP A 205 6.22 -25.09 38.64
C ASP A 205 6.79 -24.50 39.94
N GLY A 206 5.91 -24.32 40.95
CA GLY A 206 6.26 -23.70 42.20
C GLY A 206 6.76 -22.24 42.03
N ARG A 207 7.96 -21.94 42.53
CA ARG A 207 8.62 -20.63 42.41
C ARG A 207 9.32 -20.38 41.08
N ASN A 208 9.51 -21.40 40.27
CA ASN A 208 10.22 -21.28 39.01
C ASN A 208 9.22 -21.24 37.80
N MET A 209 9.51 -20.41 36.83
CA MET A 209 8.84 -20.45 35.52
C MET A 209 9.61 -21.38 34.58
N ARG A 210 8.95 -22.40 34.09
CA ARG A 210 9.43 -23.35 33.07
C ARG A 210 8.77 -23.10 31.74
#